data_dbd4369300620a8aa47efe195b9103d7
#
_entry.id   dbd4369300620a8aa47efe195b9103d7
#
_cell.length_a   1.000
_cell.length_b   1.000
_cell.length_c   1.000
_cell.angle_alpha   90.00
_cell.angle_beta   90.00
_cell.angle_gamma   90.00
#
_symmetry.space_group_name_H-M   'P 1'
#
loop_
_entity.id
_entity.type
_entity.pdbx_description
1 polymer ?
#
loop_
_entity_poly.entity_id
_entity_poly.type
_entity_poly.pdbx_seq_one_letter_code
_entity_poly.pdbx_strand_id
1 'polypeptide(L)'
;TWDNYRGQVDTGGPLNDSGTIRGRAVVTEQTRQYFYDVASRKDQIYYGALDFDLSPDTTLGLGMAYEDVDATPCWGGLPRYADGSDLHLKRSTCLNTSWNNQRSKRATYFADLKHQFNDDWSLKVAGVYSRNTQDMEYAFPSGAVPVGATASNTLMLGSIYDYDQRDYGFDAYVDGKFDAFGQQHELTVGANASRSHKDDFYAVAALPQRQNVLDPNHHIPQPDESYYLANASRGGPVDMHIKQYGAYSIARLKLADPLTLVLGSRVSWYKSDTDSVQYFRGEGTQVDTKSTETGQVTPFAGVLFDLNDNLTAYASYTDIFTPQGAYKTIDGSTLKPLVGQSYELGIKGEWFDGRLNSSFNLFRTIQKDAAQDDPRCEDSSCSINSGK
;
A
#
# COMPACT_ATOMS: atom_id res chain seq x y z
N THR A 1 -13.94 22.48 -10.51
CA THR A 1 -14.34 22.94 -9.19
C THR A 1 -13.13 23.15 -8.31
N TRP A 2 -13.11 24.22 -7.53
CA TRP A 2 -12.01 24.61 -6.62
C TRP A 2 -10.65 24.72 -7.33
N ASP A 3 -10.60 25.43 -8.46
CA ASP A 3 -9.38 25.71 -9.23
C ASP A 3 -8.53 24.45 -9.46
N ASN A 4 -9.17 23.38 -9.90
CA ASN A 4 -8.53 22.14 -10.26
C ASN A 4 -8.34 22.08 -11.79
N TYR A 5 -7.08 22.19 -12.22
CA TYR A 5 -6.67 22.18 -13.61
C TYR A 5 -5.72 21.01 -13.84
N ARG A 6 -5.99 20.22 -14.88
CA ARG A 6 -5.15 19.10 -15.31
C ARG A 6 -4.91 19.15 -16.80
N GLY A 7 -3.64 19.11 -17.19
CA GLY A 7 -3.18 18.90 -18.55
C GLY A 7 -2.48 17.55 -18.66
N GLN A 8 -2.73 16.83 -19.77
CA GLN A 8 -2.05 15.57 -20.05
C GLN A 8 -1.75 15.47 -21.53
N VAL A 9 -0.53 15.04 -21.83
CA VAL A 9 -0.12 14.61 -23.20
C VAL A 9 0.25 13.14 -23.10
N ASP A 10 -0.32 12.34 -24.00
CA ASP A 10 -0.09 10.90 -24.13
C ASP A 10 0.16 10.58 -25.61
N THR A 11 1.31 10.03 -25.90
CA THR A 11 1.68 9.64 -27.25
C THR A 11 2.37 8.28 -27.24
N GLY A 12 2.11 7.46 -28.25
CA GLY A 12 2.74 6.15 -28.36
C GLY A 12 2.50 5.53 -29.73
N GLY A 13 3.34 4.58 -30.06
CA GLY A 13 3.28 3.85 -31.31
C GLY A 13 4.61 3.23 -31.71
N PRO A 14 4.71 2.68 -32.93
CA PRO A 14 5.95 2.16 -33.47
C PRO A 14 6.95 3.29 -33.69
N LEU A 15 8.22 3.03 -33.35
CA LEU A 15 9.35 3.93 -33.50
C LEU A 15 10.23 3.60 -34.71
N ASN A 16 9.96 2.46 -35.37
CA ASN A 16 10.61 2.02 -36.61
C ASN A 16 9.59 1.46 -37.59
N ASP A 17 9.97 1.34 -38.88
CA ASP A 17 9.10 0.92 -39.95
C ASP A 17 8.61 -0.54 -39.79
N SER A 18 9.39 -1.39 -39.17
CA SER A 18 9.02 -2.79 -38.88
C SER A 18 8.05 -2.97 -37.70
N GLY A 19 7.83 -1.92 -36.92
CA GLY A 19 7.01 -1.99 -35.69
C GLY A 19 7.62 -2.81 -34.55
N THR A 20 8.89 -3.25 -34.68
CA THR A 20 9.58 -4.07 -33.70
C THR A 20 10.10 -3.26 -32.50
N ILE A 21 10.10 -1.94 -32.60
CA ILE A 21 10.38 -1.03 -31.49
C ILE A 21 9.16 -0.14 -31.33
N ARG A 22 8.56 -0.20 -30.15
CA ARG A 22 7.37 0.60 -29.79
C ARG A 22 7.68 1.43 -28.56
N GLY A 23 7.13 2.63 -28.50
CA GLY A 23 7.30 3.53 -27.36
C GLY A 23 5.99 4.18 -26.95
N ARG A 24 5.92 4.58 -25.68
CA ARG A 24 4.86 5.44 -25.14
C ARG A 24 5.45 6.44 -24.17
N ALA A 25 5.02 7.68 -24.25
CA ALA A 25 5.36 8.74 -23.31
C ALA A 25 4.09 9.43 -22.82
N VAL A 26 3.99 9.65 -21.51
CA VAL A 26 2.89 10.38 -20.90
C VAL A 26 3.47 11.45 -19.98
N VAL A 27 2.97 12.68 -20.12
CA VAL A 27 3.29 13.80 -19.22
C VAL A 27 1.97 14.35 -18.69
N THR A 28 1.88 14.45 -17.38
CA THR A 28 0.71 15.02 -16.70
C THR A 28 1.15 16.08 -15.72
N GLU A 29 0.47 17.21 -15.72
CA GLU A 29 0.56 18.23 -14.67
C GLU A 29 -0.84 18.53 -14.16
N GLN A 30 -0.99 18.57 -12.85
CA GLN A 30 -2.24 18.94 -12.18
C GLN A 30 -1.97 19.90 -11.04
N THR A 31 -2.72 20.97 -10.97
CA THR A 31 -2.78 21.87 -9.81
C THR A 31 -4.21 21.93 -9.31
N ARG A 32 -4.38 21.88 -7.99
CA ARG A 32 -5.71 21.98 -7.39
C ARG A 32 -5.69 22.68 -6.05
N GLN A 33 -6.71 23.48 -5.82
CA GLN A 33 -7.12 23.93 -4.50
C GLN A 33 -8.20 22.99 -3.96
N TYR A 34 -8.42 23.00 -2.68
CA TYR A 34 -9.49 22.23 -2.05
C TYR A 34 -10.62 23.17 -1.61
N PHE A 35 -11.77 22.62 -1.26
CA PHE A 35 -12.90 23.41 -0.72
C PHE A 35 -12.66 23.92 0.70
N TYR A 36 -11.64 23.41 1.37
CA TYR A 36 -11.22 23.82 2.71
C TYR A 36 -9.98 24.73 2.64
N ASP A 37 -9.85 25.56 3.66
CA ASP A 37 -8.88 26.63 3.72
C ASP A 37 -7.43 26.12 3.68
N VAL A 38 -6.51 26.91 3.17
CA VAL A 38 -5.04 26.72 3.09
C VAL A 38 -4.54 25.47 2.37
N ALA A 39 -5.40 24.60 1.87
CA ALA A 39 -4.96 23.33 1.28
C ALA A 39 -4.84 23.43 -0.24
N SER A 40 -3.72 22.93 -0.73
CA SER A 40 -3.42 22.89 -2.16
C SER A 40 -2.58 21.66 -2.50
N ARG A 41 -2.53 21.31 -3.80
CA ARG A 41 -1.66 20.25 -4.28
C ARG A 41 -1.27 20.49 -5.74
N LYS A 42 0.00 20.21 -6.05
CA LYS A 42 0.54 20.14 -7.39
C LYS A 42 1.12 18.74 -7.61
N ASP A 43 0.72 18.09 -8.71
CA ASP A 43 1.21 16.78 -9.15
C ASP A 43 1.86 16.91 -10.53
N GLN A 44 3.05 16.34 -10.69
CA GLN A 44 3.74 16.20 -11.97
C GLN A 44 4.09 14.74 -12.16
N ILE A 45 3.66 14.14 -13.28
CA ILE A 45 3.87 12.73 -13.58
C ILE A 45 4.49 12.61 -14.97
N TYR A 46 5.59 11.89 -15.05
CA TYR A 46 6.31 11.54 -16.27
C TYR A 46 6.39 10.04 -16.38
N TYR A 47 5.95 9.50 -17.51
CA TYR A 47 5.99 8.07 -17.79
C TYR A 47 6.61 7.85 -19.17
N GLY A 48 7.48 6.86 -19.28
CA GLY A 48 8.05 6.41 -20.54
C GLY A 48 8.19 4.89 -20.53
N ALA A 49 7.85 4.27 -21.66
CA ALA A 49 8.05 2.84 -21.87
C ALA A 49 8.50 2.56 -23.32
N LEU A 50 9.31 1.52 -23.46
CA LEU A 50 9.82 1.01 -24.73
C LEU A 50 9.67 -0.50 -24.73
N ASP A 51 9.14 -1.03 -25.85
CA ASP A 51 9.12 -2.46 -26.13
C ASP A 51 10.01 -2.75 -27.32
N PHE A 52 10.82 -3.80 -27.22
CA PHE A 52 11.73 -4.29 -28.26
C PHE A 52 11.37 -5.75 -28.56
N ASP A 53 10.93 -6.04 -29.77
CA ASP A 53 10.79 -7.40 -30.25
C ASP A 53 12.18 -7.90 -30.68
N LEU A 54 12.83 -8.64 -29.78
CA LEU A 54 14.17 -9.20 -30.01
C LEU A 54 14.14 -10.35 -31.01
N SER A 55 13.01 -11.04 -31.09
CA SER A 55 12.65 -12.05 -32.06
C SER A 55 11.11 -12.11 -32.20
N PRO A 56 10.53 -12.89 -33.15
CA PRO A 56 9.08 -13.09 -33.21
C PRO A 56 8.47 -13.60 -31.87
N ASP A 57 9.26 -14.32 -31.09
CA ASP A 57 8.82 -14.98 -29.87
C ASP A 57 9.31 -14.30 -28.58
N THR A 58 10.09 -13.21 -28.69
CA THR A 58 10.73 -12.58 -27.51
C THR A 58 10.56 -11.07 -27.55
N THR A 59 9.92 -10.52 -26.52
CA THR A 59 9.79 -9.07 -26.33
C THR A 59 10.45 -8.66 -25.00
N LEU A 60 11.29 -7.62 -25.06
CA LEU A 60 11.86 -6.93 -23.90
C LEU A 60 11.14 -5.60 -23.71
N GLY A 61 10.51 -5.41 -22.56
CA GLY A 61 9.93 -4.15 -22.13
C GLY A 61 10.83 -3.43 -21.13
N LEU A 62 11.00 -2.11 -21.30
CA LEU A 62 11.71 -1.24 -20.37
C LEU A 62 10.86 0.00 -20.10
N GLY A 63 10.82 0.47 -18.87
CA GLY A 63 10.06 1.68 -18.59
C GLY A 63 10.44 2.38 -17.31
N MET A 64 9.96 3.61 -17.21
CA MET A 64 10.12 4.45 -16.03
C MET A 64 8.85 5.26 -15.77
N ALA A 65 8.60 5.51 -14.49
CA ALA A 65 7.64 6.50 -14.04
C ALA A 65 8.32 7.41 -13.00
N TYR A 66 8.09 8.70 -13.12
CA TYR A 66 8.53 9.68 -12.13
C TYR A 66 7.34 10.53 -11.71
N GLU A 67 7.14 10.66 -10.41
CA GLU A 67 6.09 11.45 -9.79
C GLU A 67 6.72 12.46 -8.82
N ASP A 68 6.33 13.73 -8.95
CA ASP A 68 6.71 14.82 -8.03
C ASP A 68 5.42 15.47 -7.51
N VAL A 69 5.26 15.46 -6.20
CA VAL A 69 4.09 15.98 -5.49
C VAL A 69 4.54 17.08 -4.54
N ASP A 70 3.92 18.25 -4.65
CA ASP A 70 4.06 19.35 -3.70
C ASP A 70 2.66 19.72 -3.18
N ALA A 71 2.44 19.60 -1.87
CA ALA A 71 1.14 19.80 -1.28
C ALA A 71 1.21 20.56 0.05
N THR A 72 0.17 21.35 0.30
CA THR A 72 -0.16 21.86 1.63
C THR A 72 -1.35 21.05 2.13
N PRO A 73 -1.14 19.96 2.90
CA PRO A 73 -2.22 19.09 3.33
C PRO A 73 -3.01 19.68 4.49
N CYS A 74 -4.28 19.32 4.59
CA CYS A 74 -5.09 19.56 5.78
C CYS A 74 -5.22 18.24 6.57
N TRP A 75 -4.45 18.10 7.64
CA TRP A 75 -4.37 16.88 8.44
C TRP A 75 -4.86 17.09 9.88
N GLY A 76 -5.03 15.99 10.61
CA GLY A 76 -5.41 16.01 12.02
C GLY A 76 -6.92 16.07 12.27
N GLY A 77 -7.71 16.35 11.23
CA GLY A 77 -9.17 16.43 11.34
C GLY A 77 -9.65 17.63 12.17
N LEU A 78 -10.93 17.60 12.53
CA LEU A 78 -11.57 18.62 13.37
C LEU A 78 -11.82 18.06 14.77
N PRO A 79 -11.46 18.77 15.86
CA PRO A 79 -11.79 18.38 17.21
C PRO A 79 -13.31 18.42 17.46
N ARG A 80 -13.73 17.83 18.59
CA ARG A 80 -15.11 17.89 19.08
C ARG A 80 -15.15 18.59 20.44
N TYR A 81 -16.35 18.89 20.92
CA TYR A 81 -16.52 19.22 22.31
C TYR A 81 -16.14 18.05 23.23
N ALA A 82 -15.83 18.34 24.51
CA ALA A 82 -15.39 17.32 25.46
C ALA A 82 -16.44 16.22 25.74
N ASP A 83 -17.70 16.48 25.45
CA ASP A 83 -18.80 15.51 25.53
C ASP A 83 -18.99 14.71 24.21
N GLY A 84 -18.13 14.92 23.21
CA GLY A 84 -18.20 14.28 21.91
C GLY A 84 -19.14 14.94 20.91
N SER A 85 -19.86 16.00 21.28
CA SER A 85 -20.75 16.72 20.37
C SER A 85 -19.97 17.51 19.29
N ASP A 86 -20.65 17.82 18.18
CA ASP A 86 -20.07 18.54 17.05
C ASP A 86 -19.88 20.02 17.35
N LEU A 87 -18.76 20.60 16.92
CA LEU A 87 -18.48 22.04 17.01
C LEU A 87 -19.24 22.88 15.97
N HIS A 88 -19.89 22.27 15.01
CA HIS A 88 -20.60 22.93 13.90
C HIS A 88 -19.73 23.95 13.14
N LEU A 89 -18.45 23.63 12.96
CA LEU A 89 -17.53 24.47 12.19
C LEU A 89 -17.95 24.56 10.72
N LYS A 90 -17.51 25.63 10.04
CA LYS A 90 -17.75 25.77 8.60
C LYS A 90 -17.16 24.57 7.87
N ARG A 91 -17.82 24.11 6.80
CA ARG A 91 -17.32 23.03 5.94
C ARG A 91 -15.92 23.29 5.39
N SER A 92 -15.56 24.55 5.17
CA SER A 92 -14.24 24.94 4.69
C SER A 92 -13.16 24.95 5.76
N THR A 93 -13.49 24.75 7.03
CA THR A 93 -12.51 24.84 8.11
C THR A 93 -11.39 23.82 7.95
N CYS A 94 -10.18 24.32 7.91
CA CYS A 94 -8.94 23.58 8.09
C CYS A 94 -8.19 24.22 9.26
N LEU A 95 -7.67 23.45 10.17
CA LEU A 95 -7.02 23.95 11.39
C LEU A 95 -5.49 23.93 11.32
N ASN A 96 -4.96 23.62 10.15
CA ASN A 96 -3.53 23.53 9.90
C ASN A 96 -2.89 24.92 9.70
N THR A 97 -1.59 24.94 9.76
CA THR A 97 -0.81 26.17 9.53
C THR A 97 -0.51 26.38 8.05
N SER A 98 -0.23 27.61 7.64
CA SER A 98 0.11 27.96 6.27
C SER A 98 1.46 27.40 5.80
N TRP A 99 2.32 26.97 6.71
CA TRP A 99 3.61 26.34 6.41
C TRP A 99 3.54 24.80 6.33
N ASN A 100 2.37 24.20 6.57
CA ASN A 100 2.23 22.78 6.36
C ASN A 100 2.66 22.41 4.93
N ASN A 101 3.55 21.46 4.82
CA ASN A 101 4.02 20.98 3.53
C ASN A 101 4.15 19.47 3.50
N GLN A 102 4.00 18.92 2.31
CA GLN A 102 4.31 17.54 1.97
C GLN A 102 4.92 17.55 0.57
N ARG A 103 6.19 17.17 0.48
CA ARG A 103 6.88 16.97 -0.80
C ARG A 103 7.23 15.51 -0.93
N SER A 104 6.81 14.90 -2.03
CA SER A 104 7.09 13.48 -2.30
C SER A 104 7.59 13.32 -3.72
N LYS A 105 8.69 12.57 -3.88
CA LYS A 105 9.26 12.21 -5.18
C LYS A 105 9.38 10.71 -5.27
N ARG A 106 8.80 10.14 -6.32
CA ARG A 106 8.90 8.71 -6.58
C ARG A 106 9.46 8.47 -7.97
N ALA A 107 10.55 7.73 -8.07
CA ALA A 107 11.08 7.21 -9.31
C ALA A 107 10.91 5.69 -9.32
N THR A 108 10.27 5.16 -10.35
CA THR A 108 10.08 3.71 -10.55
C THR A 108 10.65 3.33 -11.91
N TYR A 109 11.49 2.32 -11.94
CA TYR A 109 12.05 1.71 -13.15
C TYR A 109 11.59 0.26 -13.19
N PHE A 110 11.18 -0.19 -14.37
CA PHE A 110 10.73 -1.56 -14.55
C PHE A 110 11.28 -2.13 -15.87
N ALA A 111 11.50 -3.42 -15.86
CA ALA A 111 11.89 -4.18 -17.03
C ALA A 111 11.15 -5.51 -17.02
N ASP A 112 10.71 -5.97 -18.18
CA ASP A 112 10.14 -7.30 -18.35
C ASP A 112 10.60 -7.95 -19.64
N LEU A 113 10.79 -9.25 -19.58
CA LEU A 113 11.06 -10.13 -20.70
C LEU A 113 9.93 -11.13 -20.83
N LYS A 114 9.34 -11.20 -22.02
CA LYS A 114 8.37 -12.22 -22.39
C LYS A 114 8.97 -13.08 -23.50
N HIS A 115 8.88 -14.41 -23.34
CA HIS A 115 9.34 -15.37 -24.35
C HIS A 115 8.30 -16.46 -24.53
N GLN A 116 7.87 -16.66 -25.77
CA GLN A 116 6.96 -17.73 -26.17
C GLN A 116 7.80 -18.93 -26.62
N PHE A 117 7.76 -20.04 -25.88
CA PHE A 117 8.51 -21.25 -26.26
C PHE A 117 7.85 -21.97 -27.42
N ASN A 118 6.51 -21.99 -27.43
CA ASN A 118 5.63 -22.55 -28.46
C ASN A 118 4.21 -22.01 -28.26
N ASP A 119 3.21 -22.50 -29.01
CA ASP A 119 1.84 -22.01 -28.95
C ASP A 119 1.18 -22.13 -27.56
N ASP A 120 1.68 -23.05 -26.72
CA ASP A 120 1.08 -23.35 -25.43
C ASP A 120 1.86 -22.79 -24.23
N TRP A 121 3.18 -22.60 -24.34
CA TRP A 121 4.03 -22.26 -23.18
C TRP A 121 4.77 -20.94 -23.34
N SER A 122 4.72 -20.12 -22.30
CA SER A 122 5.43 -18.84 -22.23
C SER A 122 6.20 -18.68 -20.93
N LEU A 123 7.24 -17.86 -20.96
CA LEU A 123 8.01 -17.37 -19.82
C LEU A 123 7.80 -15.87 -19.68
N LYS A 124 7.57 -15.41 -18.47
CA LYS A 124 7.70 -14.00 -18.12
C LYS A 124 8.69 -13.82 -16.99
N VAL A 125 9.58 -12.85 -17.16
CA VAL A 125 10.51 -12.38 -16.12
C VAL A 125 10.31 -10.89 -15.97
N ALA A 126 10.11 -10.39 -14.76
CA ALA A 126 9.89 -8.97 -14.51
C ALA A 126 10.72 -8.49 -13.30
N GLY A 127 11.24 -7.28 -13.39
CA GLY A 127 11.95 -6.61 -12.34
C GLY A 127 11.45 -5.18 -12.16
N VAL A 128 11.43 -4.70 -10.94
CA VAL A 128 11.07 -3.33 -10.59
C VAL A 128 12.04 -2.79 -9.54
N TYR A 129 12.43 -1.54 -9.71
CA TYR A 129 13.09 -0.73 -8.68
C TYR A 129 12.30 0.54 -8.47
N SER A 130 12.04 0.90 -7.23
CA SER A 130 11.40 2.16 -6.88
C SER A 130 12.16 2.84 -5.75
N ARG A 131 12.34 4.15 -5.85
CA ARG A 131 12.76 5.01 -4.75
C ARG A 131 11.70 6.06 -4.51
N ASN A 132 11.28 6.17 -3.27
CA ASN A 132 10.32 7.17 -2.79
C ASN A 132 10.98 7.98 -1.69
N THR A 133 11.09 9.30 -1.87
CA THR A 133 11.50 10.24 -0.83
C THR A 133 10.34 11.15 -0.49
N GLN A 134 10.17 11.46 0.79
CA GLN A 134 9.12 12.35 1.24
C GLN A 134 9.59 13.19 2.42
N ASP A 135 9.54 14.49 2.26
CA ASP A 135 9.68 15.47 3.33
C ASP A 135 8.29 15.98 3.70
N MET A 136 8.00 16.04 4.98
CA MET A 136 6.71 16.52 5.45
C MET A 136 6.84 17.25 6.77
N GLU A 137 6.26 18.42 6.84
CA GLU A 137 6.15 19.19 8.06
C GLU A 137 4.73 19.74 8.19
N TYR A 138 4.12 19.51 9.34
CA TYR A 138 2.77 20.00 9.56
C TYR A 138 2.46 20.19 11.05
N ALA A 139 1.45 21.01 11.32
CA ALA A 139 0.86 21.11 12.64
C ALA A 139 -0.66 21.01 12.59
N PHE A 140 -1.23 20.53 13.66
CA PHE A 140 -2.66 20.40 13.85
C PHE A 140 -3.05 20.51 15.33
N PRO A 141 -4.29 20.96 15.65
CA PRO A 141 -4.76 21.01 17.02
C PRO A 141 -5.06 19.61 17.55
N SER A 142 -4.75 19.40 18.82
CA SER A 142 -4.98 18.14 19.54
C SER A 142 -5.73 18.39 20.85
N GLY A 143 -6.75 17.58 21.11
CA GLY A 143 -7.61 17.66 22.29
C GLY A 143 -9.02 18.13 21.97
N ALA A 144 -9.89 18.10 22.97
CA ALA A 144 -11.29 18.50 22.88
C ALA A 144 -11.48 19.96 23.31
N VAL A 145 -12.54 20.57 22.84
CA VAL A 145 -12.99 21.92 23.23
C VAL A 145 -13.94 21.80 24.42
N PRO A 146 -13.81 22.61 25.48
CA PRO A 146 -14.78 22.63 26.58
C PRO A 146 -16.21 22.90 26.07
N VAL A 147 -17.18 22.20 26.62
CA VAL A 147 -18.59 22.39 26.23
C VAL A 147 -19.06 23.83 26.52
N GLY A 148 -19.68 24.46 25.51
CA GLY A 148 -20.19 25.83 25.62
C GLY A 148 -19.12 26.93 25.55
N ALA A 149 -17.86 26.59 25.27
CA ALA A 149 -16.81 27.58 25.06
C ALA A 149 -17.07 28.42 23.81
N THR A 150 -16.87 29.74 23.92
CA THR A 150 -16.90 30.68 22.80
C THR A 150 -15.53 30.90 22.15
N ALA A 151 -14.47 30.43 22.80
CA ALA A 151 -13.11 30.36 22.28
C ALA A 151 -12.42 29.12 22.82
N SER A 152 -11.44 28.57 22.11
CA SER A 152 -10.64 27.47 22.59
C SER A 152 -9.17 27.86 22.74
N ASN A 153 -8.46 27.13 23.59
CA ASN A 153 -7.02 27.24 23.78
C ASN A 153 -6.39 25.86 23.55
N THR A 154 -6.64 25.33 22.35
CA THR A 154 -6.30 23.93 22.02
C THR A 154 -4.81 23.77 21.77
N LEU A 155 -4.22 22.71 22.29
CA LEU A 155 -2.83 22.35 22.06
C LEU A 155 -2.59 22.17 20.55
N MET A 156 -1.48 22.72 20.03
CA MET A 156 -0.97 22.39 18.71
C MET A 156 0.12 21.33 18.83
N LEU A 157 0.01 20.29 18.03
CA LEU A 157 1.09 19.33 17.78
C LEU A 157 1.72 19.66 16.44
N GLY A 158 3.04 19.80 16.42
CA GLY A 158 3.84 19.88 15.22
C GLY A 158 4.52 18.54 14.94
N SER A 159 4.75 18.25 13.68
CA SER A 159 5.40 17.01 13.25
C SER A 159 6.30 17.27 12.06
N ILE A 160 7.47 16.62 12.08
CA ILE A 160 8.39 16.55 10.93
C ILE A 160 8.59 15.09 10.56
N TYR A 161 8.75 14.83 9.25
CA TYR A 161 9.00 13.51 8.69
C TYR A 161 9.96 13.64 7.52
N ASP A 162 10.92 12.71 7.47
CA ASP A 162 11.81 12.49 6.35
C ASP A 162 11.82 10.98 6.06
N TYR A 163 11.46 10.61 4.84
CA TYR A 163 11.39 9.21 4.40
C TYR A 163 12.23 9.00 3.15
N ASP A 164 13.11 8.00 3.16
CA ASP A 164 13.78 7.46 1.98
C ASP A 164 13.53 5.95 1.90
N GLN A 165 12.63 5.54 1.03
CA GLN A 165 12.31 4.14 0.81
C GLN A 165 12.81 3.67 -0.54
N ARG A 166 13.47 2.51 -0.57
CA ARG A 166 13.98 1.83 -1.77
C ARG A 166 13.42 0.42 -1.83
N ASP A 167 12.72 0.13 -2.91
CA ASP A 167 12.07 -1.15 -3.12
C ASP A 167 12.64 -1.83 -4.37
N TYR A 168 12.90 -3.13 -4.26
CA TYR A 168 13.29 -4.01 -5.35
C TYR A 168 12.30 -5.16 -5.41
N GLY A 169 11.81 -5.46 -6.59
CA GLY A 169 10.93 -6.60 -6.86
C GLY A 169 11.42 -7.39 -8.05
N PHE A 170 11.30 -8.69 -7.97
CA PHE A 170 11.57 -9.62 -9.05
C PHE A 170 10.52 -10.71 -9.06
N ASP A 171 10.03 -11.08 -10.24
CA ASP A 171 9.10 -12.18 -10.46
C ASP A 171 9.46 -12.91 -11.76
N ALA A 172 9.43 -14.23 -11.72
CA ALA A 172 9.62 -15.06 -12.89
C ALA A 172 8.66 -16.24 -12.84
N TYR A 173 7.94 -16.44 -13.93
CA TYR A 173 7.04 -17.57 -14.04
C TYR A 173 6.96 -18.12 -15.47
N VAL A 174 6.65 -19.39 -15.54
CA VAL A 174 6.25 -20.10 -16.75
C VAL A 174 4.76 -20.37 -16.62
N ASP A 175 4.01 -20.05 -17.63
CA ASP A 175 2.60 -20.42 -17.77
C ASP A 175 2.38 -21.15 -19.08
N GLY A 176 1.44 -22.09 -19.05
CA GLY A 176 1.17 -22.85 -20.26
C GLY A 176 -0.02 -23.78 -20.14
N LYS A 177 -0.34 -24.36 -21.28
CA LYS A 177 -1.43 -25.31 -21.48
C LYS A 177 -0.86 -26.71 -21.75
N PHE A 178 -1.58 -27.71 -21.28
CA PHE A 178 -1.25 -29.10 -21.53
C PHE A 178 -2.50 -29.96 -21.64
N ASP A 179 -2.46 -30.96 -22.47
CA ASP A 179 -3.56 -31.88 -22.65
C ASP A 179 -3.40 -33.11 -21.75
N ALA A 180 -4.44 -33.41 -20.98
CA ALA A 180 -4.55 -34.63 -20.19
C ALA A 180 -6.03 -35.03 -20.03
N PHE A 181 -6.27 -36.33 -19.97
CA PHE A 181 -7.62 -36.91 -19.78
C PHE A 181 -8.68 -36.41 -20.78
N GLY A 182 -8.24 -36.06 -22.01
CA GLY A 182 -9.11 -35.56 -23.08
C GLY A 182 -9.57 -34.11 -22.92
N GLN A 183 -8.95 -33.36 -22.01
CA GLN A 183 -9.22 -31.94 -21.77
C GLN A 183 -7.91 -31.14 -21.77
N GLN A 184 -8.01 -29.85 -22.12
CA GLN A 184 -6.88 -28.92 -22.02
C GLN A 184 -6.89 -28.24 -20.64
N HIS A 185 -5.76 -28.29 -19.97
CA HIS A 185 -5.50 -27.72 -18.65
C HIS A 185 -4.50 -26.57 -18.73
N GLU A 186 -4.47 -25.71 -17.72
CA GLU A 186 -3.50 -24.62 -17.60
C GLU A 186 -2.66 -24.79 -16.33
N LEU A 187 -1.37 -24.47 -16.41
CA LEU A 187 -0.42 -24.51 -15.29
C LEU A 187 0.44 -23.25 -15.30
N THR A 188 0.52 -22.59 -14.14
CA THR A 188 1.50 -21.54 -13.88
C THR A 188 2.40 -21.97 -12.73
N VAL A 189 3.72 -21.83 -12.91
CA VAL A 189 4.72 -22.06 -11.85
C VAL A 189 5.69 -20.90 -11.84
N GLY A 190 5.90 -20.32 -10.67
CA GLY A 190 6.75 -19.14 -10.57
C GLY A 190 7.41 -18.98 -9.22
N ALA A 191 8.34 -18.02 -9.19
CA ALA A 191 9.01 -17.57 -7.97
C ALA A 191 9.21 -16.06 -8.00
N ASN A 192 9.15 -15.44 -6.83
CA ASN A 192 9.42 -14.02 -6.70
C ASN A 192 10.28 -13.71 -5.47
N ALA A 193 10.90 -12.53 -5.52
CA ALA A 193 11.67 -11.97 -4.43
C ALA A 193 11.42 -10.46 -4.34
N SER A 194 11.40 -9.93 -3.14
CA SER A 194 11.39 -8.49 -2.92
C SER A 194 12.29 -8.09 -1.75
N ARG A 195 12.81 -6.88 -1.84
CA ARG A 195 13.54 -6.23 -0.76
C ARG A 195 13.08 -4.79 -0.65
N SER A 196 12.75 -4.36 0.57
CA SER A 196 12.48 -2.96 0.93
C SER A 196 13.50 -2.52 1.96
N HIS A 197 14.03 -1.31 1.78
CA HIS A 197 14.82 -0.59 2.77
C HIS A 197 14.15 0.76 3.00
N LYS A 198 13.88 1.07 4.25
CA LYS A 198 13.32 2.34 4.70
C LYS A 198 14.29 2.95 5.67
N ASP A 199 14.73 4.16 5.36
CA ASP A 199 15.53 5.03 6.21
C ASP A 199 14.65 6.25 6.49
N ASP A 200 13.95 6.19 7.61
CA ASP A 200 12.89 7.12 7.96
C ASP A 200 13.30 7.88 9.23
N PHE A 201 12.93 9.14 9.30
CA PHE A 201 12.98 9.94 10.51
C PHE A 201 11.64 10.61 10.74
N TYR A 202 11.18 10.67 11.99
CA TYR A 202 10.06 11.52 12.36
C TYR A 202 10.19 12.03 13.78
N ALA A 203 9.61 13.20 14.05
CA ALA A 203 9.48 13.71 15.39
C ALA A 203 8.16 14.47 15.56
N VAL A 204 7.51 14.27 16.71
CA VAL A 204 6.26 14.96 17.07
C VAL A 204 6.46 15.67 18.39
N ALA A 205 6.17 16.98 18.43
CA ALA A 205 6.31 17.80 19.60
C ALA A 205 5.07 18.70 19.83
N ALA A 206 4.80 19.01 21.09
CA ALA A 206 3.83 20.05 21.42
C ALA A 206 4.42 21.42 21.09
N LEU A 207 3.67 22.23 20.33
CA LEU A 207 4.09 23.59 20.00
C LEU A 207 3.82 24.57 21.17
N PRO A 208 4.63 25.63 21.31
CA PRO A 208 4.38 26.66 22.32
C PRO A 208 3.05 27.38 22.10
N GLN A 209 2.65 27.53 20.84
CA GLN A 209 1.41 28.20 20.45
C GLN A 209 0.20 27.30 20.63
N ARG A 210 -0.94 27.96 20.86
CA ARG A 210 -2.25 27.32 20.98
C ARG A 210 -3.15 27.81 19.85
N GLN A 211 -4.16 27.01 19.52
CA GLN A 211 -5.13 27.33 18.48
C GLN A 211 -6.52 27.58 19.05
N ASN A 212 -7.16 28.68 18.62
CA ASN A 212 -8.58 28.82 18.78
C ASN A 212 -9.28 28.13 17.60
N VAL A 213 -9.81 26.93 17.79
CA VAL A 213 -10.45 26.15 16.72
C VAL A 213 -11.78 26.75 16.22
N LEU A 214 -12.38 27.67 16.98
CA LEU A 214 -13.59 28.40 16.61
C LEU A 214 -13.30 29.63 15.75
N ASP A 215 -12.05 30.13 15.77
CA ASP A 215 -11.55 31.23 14.96
C ASP A 215 -10.06 30.97 14.65
N PRO A 216 -9.73 30.09 13.70
CA PRO A 216 -8.39 29.57 13.50
C PRO A 216 -7.41 30.58 12.92
N ASN A 217 -6.20 30.63 13.50
CA ASN A 217 -5.07 31.37 12.94
C ASN A 217 -4.11 30.42 12.23
N HIS A 218 -4.01 30.54 10.92
CA HIS A 218 -3.10 29.75 10.09
C HIS A 218 -1.63 30.23 10.10
N HIS A 219 -1.36 31.43 10.65
CA HIS A 219 -0.03 32.05 10.67
C HIS A 219 0.71 31.85 12.00
N ILE A 220 0.63 30.63 12.55
CA ILE A 220 1.45 30.21 13.70
C ILE A 220 2.90 30.12 13.25
N PRO A 221 3.87 30.65 14.03
CA PRO A 221 5.29 30.51 13.69
C PRO A 221 5.72 29.07 13.54
N GLN A 222 6.49 28.78 12.49
CA GLN A 222 7.10 27.49 12.20
C GLN A 222 8.30 27.28 13.13
N PRO A 223 8.38 26.18 13.90
CA PRO A 223 9.55 25.85 14.70
C PRO A 223 10.71 25.39 13.82
N ASP A 224 11.92 25.54 14.29
CA ASP A 224 13.10 24.93 13.69
C ASP A 224 13.12 23.41 13.97
N GLU A 225 13.80 22.64 13.14
CA GLU A 225 14.02 21.20 13.34
C GLU A 225 14.59 20.88 14.72
N SER A 226 15.55 21.70 15.19
CA SER A 226 16.15 21.58 16.53
C SER A 226 15.11 21.63 17.67
N TYR A 227 14.01 22.37 17.49
CA TYR A 227 12.92 22.41 18.43
C TYR A 227 12.25 21.03 18.56
N TYR A 228 11.98 20.39 17.42
CA TYR A 228 11.36 19.05 17.42
C TYR A 228 12.27 18.03 18.08
N LEU A 229 13.58 18.05 17.78
CA LEU A 229 14.55 17.12 18.37
C LEU A 229 14.61 17.27 19.91
N ALA A 230 14.60 18.50 20.41
CA ALA A 230 14.68 18.79 21.86
C ALA A 230 13.36 18.51 22.61
N ASN A 231 12.21 18.62 21.95
CA ASN A 231 10.89 18.57 22.59
C ASN A 231 10.02 17.37 22.13
N ALA A 232 10.60 16.42 21.39
CA ALA A 232 9.86 15.27 20.90
C ALA A 232 9.15 14.52 22.03
N SER A 233 7.85 14.35 21.89
CA SER A 233 7.04 13.46 22.72
C SER A 233 7.06 12.02 22.19
N ARG A 234 7.39 11.85 20.92
CA ARG A 234 7.61 10.58 20.21
C ARG A 234 8.33 10.83 18.90
N GLY A 235 9.01 9.82 18.39
CA GLY A 235 9.71 9.85 17.09
C GLY A 235 11.12 9.35 17.20
N GLY A 236 11.90 9.50 16.17
CA GLY A 236 13.30 9.15 16.04
C GLY A 236 13.62 8.53 14.68
N PRO A 237 14.88 8.19 14.44
CA PRO A 237 15.30 7.47 13.24
C PRO A 237 14.81 6.02 13.28
N VAL A 238 14.43 5.51 12.12
CA VAL A 238 13.99 4.14 11.89
C VAL A 238 14.69 3.62 10.63
N ASP A 239 15.59 2.65 10.79
CA ASP A 239 16.16 1.87 9.69
C ASP A 239 15.46 0.51 9.64
N MET A 240 14.75 0.23 8.55
CA MET A 240 14.00 -1.00 8.37
C MET A 240 14.38 -1.71 7.09
N HIS A 241 14.75 -2.97 7.23
CA HIS A 241 15.03 -3.87 6.12
C HIS A 241 14.01 -5.00 6.07
N ILE A 242 13.29 -5.13 4.96
CA ILE A 242 12.35 -6.22 4.71
C ILE A 242 12.84 -7.03 3.53
N LYS A 243 12.84 -8.37 3.66
CA LYS A 243 13.12 -9.32 2.59
C LYS A 243 12.01 -10.35 2.52
N GLN A 244 11.51 -10.58 1.32
CA GLN A 244 10.51 -11.60 1.06
C GLN A 244 10.88 -12.37 -0.19
N TYR A 245 10.62 -13.67 -0.19
CA TYR A 245 10.70 -14.51 -1.37
C TYR A 245 9.71 -15.66 -1.26
N GLY A 246 9.35 -16.22 -2.38
CA GLY A 246 8.42 -17.32 -2.42
C GLY A 246 8.38 -18.01 -3.76
N ALA A 247 7.88 -19.23 -3.74
CA ALA A 247 7.53 -19.99 -4.92
C ALA A 247 6.04 -20.29 -4.91
N TYR A 248 5.43 -20.34 -6.08
CA TYR A 248 3.99 -20.57 -6.22
C TYR A 248 3.68 -21.43 -7.42
N SER A 249 2.54 -22.10 -7.35
CA SER A 249 1.99 -22.86 -8.45
C SER A 249 0.47 -22.72 -8.47
N ILE A 250 -0.09 -22.63 -9.68
CA ILE A 250 -1.53 -22.55 -9.95
C ILE A 250 -1.85 -23.52 -11.08
N ALA A 251 -2.76 -24.44 -10.84
CA ALA A 251 -3.30 -25.34 -11.86
C ALA A 251 -4.80 -25.05 -12.04
N ARG A 252 -5.20 -24.86 -13.29
CA ARG A 252 -6.59 -24.76 -13.72
C ARG A 252 -6.93 -26.01 -14.52
N LEU A 253 -7.69 -26.90 -13.91
CA LEU A 253 -7.99 -28.23 -14.42
C LEU A 253 -9.42 -28.30 -14.93
N LYS A 254 -9.61 -28.41 -16.23
CA LYS A 254 -10.89 -28.64 -16.85
C LYS A 254 -11.26 -30.12 -16.66
N LEU A 255 -12.16 -30.43 -15.71
CA LEU A 255 -12.54 -31.80 -15.37
C LEU A 255 -13.65 -32.33 -16.31
N ALA A 256 -14.49 -31.43 -16.82
CA ALA A 256 -15.53 -31.65 -17.79
C ALA A 256 -15.90 -30.32 -18.44
N ASP A 257 -16.72 -30.31 -19.52
CA ASP A 257 -17.09 -29.05 -20.17
C ASP A 257 -17.69 -28.00 -19.23
N PRO A 258 -18.62 -28.35 -18.30
CA PRO A 258 -19.13 -27.34 -17.37
C PRO A 258 -18.27 -27.15 -16.10
N LEU A 259 -17.24 -28.02 -15.84
CA LEU A 259 -16.58 -28.08 -14.54
C LEU A 259 -15.08 -27.81 -14.63
N THR A 260 -14.64 -26.73 -13.97
CA THR A 260 -13.21 -26.37 -13.82
C THR A 260 -12.83 -26.34 -12.34
N LEU A 261 -11.74 -27.02 -12.00
CA LEU A 261 -11.11 -26.98 -10.66
C LEU A 261 -9.86 -26.09 -10.73
N VAL A 262 -9.71 -25.16 -9.83
CA VAL A 262 -8.50 -24.34 -9.67
C VAL A 262 -7.84 -24.70 -8.34
N LEU A 263 -6.58 -25.09 -8.40
CA LEU A 263 -5.77 -25.39 -7.23
C LEU A 263 -4.49 -24.58 -7.27
N GLY A 264 -4.08 -24.05 -6.14
CA GLY A 264 -2.82 -23.35 -6.07
C GLY A 264 -2.29 -23.27 -4.65
N SER A 265 -1.01 -23.00 -4.55
CA SER A 265 -0.33 -22.78 -3.29
C SER A 265 0.87 -21.88 -3.49
N ARG A 266 1.21 -21.14 -2.45
CA ARG A 266 2.44 -20.38 -2.32
C ARG A 266 3.16 -20.79 -1.04
N VAL A 267 4.48 -20.95 -1.14
CA VAL A 267 5.38 -21.06 0.02
C VAL A 267 6.17 -19.78 0.12
N SER A 268 6.17 -19.15 1.29
CA SER A 268 6.75 -17.83 1.50
C SER A 268 7.75 -17.82 2.65
N TRP A 269 8.77 -16.99 2.49
CA TRP A 269 9.74 -16.64 3.53
C TRP A 269 9.76 -15.13 3.68
N TYR A 270 9.77 -14.67 4.91
CA TYR A 270 9.76 -13.27 5.27
C TYR A 270 10.80 -13.01 6.35
N LYS A 271 11.53 -11.92 6.21
CA LYS A 271 12.42 -11.42 7.25
C LYS A 271 12.32 -9.88 7.30
N SER A 272 12.16 -9.34 8.51
CA SER A 272 12.23 -7.91 8.79
C SER A 272 13.21 -7.69 9.93
N ASP A 273 14.15 -6.77 9.72
CA ASP A 273 15.05 -6.24 10.74
C ASP A 273 14.76 -4.73 10.83
N THR A 274 14.46 -4.22 12.01
CA THR A 274 14.21 -2.80 12.27
C THR A 274 15.07 -2.36 13.43
N ASP A 275 15.91 -1.38 13.17
CA ASP A 275 16.72 -0.68 14.17
C ASP A 275 16.12 0.72 14.30
N SER A 276 15.74 1.12 15.51
CA SER A 276 15.13 2.43 15.73
C SER A 276 15.54 3.05 17.07
N VAL A 277 15.52 4.38 17.12
CA VAL A 277 15.66 5.13 18.36
C VAL A 277 14.37 5.88 18.62
N GLN A 278 13.74 5.63 19.73
CA GLN A 278 12.54 6.35 20.15
C GLN A 278 12.91 7.50 21.07
N TYR A 279 12.62 8.73 20.64
CA TYR A 279 12.80 9.93 21.44
C TYR A 279 11.61 10.19 22.35
N PHE A 280 11.92 10.56 23.59
CA PHE A 280 10.97 11.12 24.53
C PHE A 280 11.66 12.26 25.30
N ARG A 281 11.21 13.51 25.11
CA ARG A 281 11.76 14.72 25.74
C ARG A 281 13.29 14.88 25.56
N GLY A 282 13.78 14.58 24.36
CA GLY A 282 15.19 14.69 24.02
C GLY A 282 16.06 13.48 24.40
N GLU A 283 15.51 12.51 25.14
CA GLU A 283 16.19 11.26 25.47
C GLU A 283 15.82 10.19 24.43
N GLY A 284 16.81 9.45 23.93
CA GLY A 284 16.64 8.40 22.94
C GLY A 284 16.77 7.02 23.56
N THR A 285 15.82 6.13 23.28
CA THR A 285 15.88 4.70 23.68
C THR A 285 15.98 3.84 22.43
N GLN A 286 16.99 2.99 22.35
CA GLN A 286 17.16 2.02 21.27
C GLN A 286 16.07 0.96 21.35
N VAL A 287 15.40 0.72 20.22
CA VAL A 287 14.38 -0.32 20.08
C VAL A 287 14.63 -1.09 18.78
N ASP A 288 15.08 -2.32 18.92
CA ASP A 288 15.35 -3.21 17.78
C ASP A 288 14.27 -4.29 17.70
N THR A 289 13.77 -4.52 16.49
CA THR A 289 12.76 -5.53 16.27
C THR A 289 13.16 -6.42 15.10
N LYS A 290 13.09 -7.73 15.32
CA LYS A 290 13.35 -8.73 14.28
C LYS A 290 12.16 -9.67 14.15
N SER A 291 11.78 -9.96 12.92
CA SER A 291 10.73 -10.91 12.60
C SER A 291 11.21 -11.83 11.49
N THR A 292 10.97 -13.12 11.64
CA THR A 292 11.33 -14.11 10.63
C THR A 292 10.21 -15.15 10.53
N GLU A 293 9.68 -15.32 9.33
CA GLU A 293 8.73 -16.38 9.00
C GLU A 293 9.34 -17.28 7.95
N THR A 294 9.24 -18.58 8.14
CA THR A 294 9.90 -19.56 7.29
C THR A 294 8.92 -20.59 6.77
N GLY A 295 8.83 -20.74 5.44
CA GLY A 295 8.05 -21.79 4.81
C GLY A 295 6.54 -21.67 5.04
N GLN A 296 6.01 -20.46 5.14
CA GLN A 296 4.57 -20.24 5.31
C GLN A 296 3.81 -20.63 4.05
N VAL A 297 2.97 -21.65 4.16
CA VAL A 297 2.18 -22.18 3.04
C VAL A 297 0.79 -21.52 3.05
N THR A 298 0.44 -20.92 1.91
CA THR A 298 -0.88 -20.30 1.69
C THR A 298 -1.56 -21.00 0.51
N PRO A 299 -2.41 -22.00 0.76
CA PRO A 299 -3.18 -22.67 -0.28
C PRO A 299 -4.37 -21.85 -0.72
N PHE A 300 -4.79 -22.07 -1.96
CA PHE A 300 -6.12 -21.71 -2.42
C PHE A 300 -6.70 -22.80 -3.29
N ALA A 301 -8.04 -22.88 -3.32
CA ALA A 301 -8.79 -23.78 -4.16
C ALA A 301 -10.07 -23.09 -4.65
N GLY A 302 -10.47 -23.40 -5.87
CA GLY A 302 -11.73 -22.90 -6.43
C GLY A 302 -12.35 -23.94 -7.34
N VAL A 303 -13.66 -23.94 -7.41
CA VAL A 303 -14.43 -24.71 -8.38
C VAL A 303 -15.34 -23.75 -9.14
N LEU A 304 -15.36 -23.89 -10.48
CA LEU A 304 -16.25 -23.16 -11.36
C LEU A 304 -17.14 -24.18 -12.06
N PHE A 305 -18.43 -23.85 -12.14
CA PHE A 305 -19.42 -24.67 -12.83
C PHE A 305 -20.24 -23.78 -13.76
N ASP A 306 -20.09 -24.00 -15.05
CA ASP A 306 -20.82 -23.29 -16.08
C ASP A 306 -22.26 -23.85 -16.15
N LEU A 307 -23.21 -23.06 -15.65
CA LEU A 307 -24.64 -23.41 -15.65
C LEU A 307 -25.23 -23.37 -17.07
N ASN A 308 -24.73 -22.46 -17.88
CA ASN A 308 -24.98 -22.29 -19.31
C ASN A 308 -23.92 -21.35 -19.91
N ASP A 309 -24.04 -21.02 -21.18
CA ASP A 309 -23.08 -20.18 -21.93
C ASP A 309 -22.88 -18.78 -21.34
N ASN A 310 -23.82 -18.30 -20.54
CA ASN A 310 -23.84 -16.95 -19.99
C ASN A 310 -23.63 -16.90 -18.48
N LEU A 311 -23.70 -18.02 -17.76
CA LEU A 311 -23.79 -18.03 -16.31
C LEU A 311 -22.89 -19.10 -15.69
N THR A 312 -21.96 -18.68 -14.83
CA THR A 312 -21.04 -19.55 -14.10
C THR A 312 -21.24 -19.39 -12.59
N ALA A 313 -21.48 -20.50 -11.90
CA ALA A 313 -21.43 -20.57 -10.44
C ALA A 313 -20.00 -20.91 -10.01
N TYR A 314 -19.57 -20.40 -8.85
CA TYR A 314 -18.25 -20.72 -8.31
C TYR A 314 -18.25 -20.79 -6.78
N ALA A 315 -17.31 -21.55 -6.25
CA ALA A 315 -16.94 -21.51 -4.84
C ALA A 315 -15.42 -21.46 -4.72
N SER A 316 -14.90 -20.71 -3.75
CA SER A 316 -13.45 -20.59 -3.52
C SER A 316 -13.09 -20.58 -2.04
N TYR A 317 -11.87 -21.01 -1.78
CA TYR A 317 -11.16 -20.94 -0.51
C TYR A 317 -9.78 -20.35 -0.72
N THR A 318 -9.37 -19.43 0.15
CA THR A 318 -8.06 -18.79 0.08
C THR A 318 -7.51 -18.54 1.48
N ASP A 319 -6.25 -18.88 1.70
CA ASP A 319 -5.48 -18.49 2.88
C ASP A 319 -4.56 -17.32 2.55
N ILE A 320 -4.38 -16.44 3.53
CA ILE A 320 -3.36 -15.38 3.55
C ILE A 320 -2.68 -15.37 4.91
N PHE A 321 -1.47 -14.81 4.99
CA PHE A 321 -0.83 -14.54 6.27
C PHE A 321 -0.20 -13.15 6.29
N THR A 322 -0.09 -12.58 7.50
CA THR A 322 0.59 -11.30 7.74
C THR A 322 1.53 -11.45 8.93
N PRO A 323 2.85 -11.21 8.77
CA PRO A 323 3.78 -11.23 9.89
C PRO A 323 3.42 -10.21 10.96
N GLN A 324 3.59 -10.57 12.23
CA GLN A 324 3.27 -9.73 13.40
C GLN A 324 4.51 -9.39 14.23
N GLY A 325 5.65 -9.17 13.59
CA GLY A 325 6.96 -8.98 14.23
C GLY A 325 7.07 -7.78 15.17
N ALA A 326 6.21 -6.78 15.02
CA ALA A 326 6.15 -5.63 15.92
C ALA A 326 5.55 -5.95 17.30
N TYR A 327 4.80 -7.04 17.40
CA TYR A 327 4.13 -7.44 18.65
C TYR A 327 4.96 -8.50 19.40
N LYS A 328 5.08 -8.33 20.71
CA LYS A 328 5.81 -9.22 21.58
C LYS A 328 4.88 -9.81 22.64
N THR A 329 5.13 -11.06 22.99
CA THR A 329 4.51 -11.70 24.15
C THR A 329 5.17 -11.21 25.45
N ILE A 330 4.58 -11.52 26.61
CA ILE A 330 5.12 -11.14 27.94
C ILE A 330 6.53 -11.70 28.17
N ASP A 331 6.91 -12.79 27.51
CA ASP A 331 8.26 -13.37 27.57
C ASP A 331 9.22 -12.81 26.49
N GLY A 332 8.77 -11.80 25.72
CA GLY A 332 9.56 -11.13 24.69
C GLY A 332 9.61 -11.88 23.34
N SER A 333 8.93 -13.00 23.20
CA SER A 333 8.83 -13.74 21.93
C SER A 333 7.97 -12.99 20.90
N THR A 334 8.22 -13.18 19.62
CA THR A 334 7.39 -12.63 18.55
C THR A 334 6.09 -13.43 18.43
N LEU A 335 4.97 -12.76 18.18
CA LEU A 335 3.69 -13.42 17.91
C LEU A 335 3.76 -14.26 16.63
N LYS A 336 2.92 -15.31 16.56
CA LYS A 336 2.66 -16.03 15.31
C LYS A 336 2.07 -15.09 14.28
N PRO A 337 2.29 -15.33 12.97
CA PRO A 337 1.62 -14.57 11.93
C PRO A 337 0.10 -14.60 12.08
N LEU A 338 -0.57 -13.49 11.80
CA LEU A 338 -2.00 -13.47 11.59
C LEU A 338 -2.32 -14.28 10.34
N VAL A 339 -3.26 -15.20 10.43
CA VAL A 339 -3.76 -16.00 9.31
C VAL A 339 -5.19 -15.57 8.98
N GLY A 340 -5.44 -15.24 7.71
CA GLY A 340 -6.75 -14.95 7.17
C GLY A 340 -7.22 -16.10 6.29
N GLN A 341 -8.46 -16.57 6.53
CA GLN A 341 -9.12 -17.58 5.71
C GLN A 341 -10.38 -16.98 5.10
N SER A 342 -10.51 -17.06 3.78
CA SER A 342 -11.67 -16.54 3.06
C SER A 342 -12.36 -17.66 2.29
N TYR A 343 -13.68 -17.73 2.46
CA TYR A 343 -14.60 -18.61 1.74
C TYR A 343 -15.53 -17.72 0.93
N GLU A 344 -15.71 -18.04 -0.33
CA GLU A 344 -16.60 -17.29 -1.22
C GLU A 344 -17.45 -18.27 -2.04
N LEU A 345 -18.72 -17.93 -2.23
CA LEU A 345 -19.66 -18.59 -3.10
C LEU A 345 -20.36 -17.53 -3.95
N GLY A 346 -20.40 -17.70 -5.26
CA GLY A 346 -20.98 -16.70 -6.12
C GLY A 346 -21.44 -17.21 -7.47
N ILE A 347 -22.08 -16.30 -8.19
CA ILE A 347 -22.53 -16.48 -9.57
C ILE A 347 -22.04 -15.28 -10.38
N LYS A 348 -21.45 -15.53 -11.54
CA LYS A 348 -21.05 -14.54 -12.55
C LYS A 348 -21.82 -14.75 -13.81
N GLY A 349 -22.24 -13.66 -14.43
CA GLY A 349 -22.95 -13.71 -15.69
C GLY A 349 -22.44 -12.71 -16.70
N GLU A 350 -22.43 -13.10 -17.97
CA GLU A 350 -22.07 -12.29 -19.11
C GLU A 350 -23.17 -12.41 -20.19
N TRP A 351 -23.71 -11.27 -20.63
CA TRP A 351 -24.80 -11.23 -21.61
C TRP A 351 -24.50 -10.19 -22.69
N PHE A 352 -25.20 -10.35 -23.84
CA PHE A 352 -25.12 -9.42 -24.96
C PHE A 352 -23.67 -9.23 -25.49
N ASP A 353 -22.95 -10.34 -25.66
CA ASP A 353 -21.55 -10.34 -26.14
C ASP A 353 -20.63 -9.46 -25.24
N GLY A 354 -20.75 -9.62 -23.93
CA GLY A 354 -19.92 -8.92 -22.95
C GLY A 354 -20.33 -7.49 -22.61
N ARG A 355 -21.45 -6.98 -23.18
CA ARG A 355 -21.93 -5.62 -22.86
C ARG A 355 -22.55 -5.50 -21.49
N LEU A 356 -23.05 -6.59 -20.90
CA LEU A 356 -23.56 -6.62 -19.56
C LEU A 356 -22.87 -7.74 -18.79
N ASN A 357 -22.10 -7.35 -17.77
CA ASN A 357 -21.49 -8.26 -16.81
C ASN A 357 -22.11 -8.05 -15.46
N SER A 358 -22.46 -9.12 -14.78
CA SER A 358 -23.01 -9.08 -13.43
C SER A 358 -22.37 -10.14 -12.54
N SER A 359 -22.33 -9.88 -11.25
CA SER A 359 -21.89 -10.84 -10.25
C SER A 359 -22.67 -10.66 -8.95
N PHE A 360 -22.93 -11.78 -8.30
CA PHE A 360 -23.45 -11.83 -6.93
C PHE A 360 -22.62 -12.83 -6.14
N ASN A 361 -22.13 -12.43 -4.97
CA ASN A 361 -21.33 -13.31 -4.13
C ASN A 361 -21.64 -13.12 -2.65
N LEU A 362 -21.46 -14.21 -1.92
CA LEU A 362 -21.47 -14.27 -0.46
C LEU A 362 -20.07 -14.68 -0.01
N PHE A 363 -19.53 -14.02 0.99
CA PHE A 363 -18.21 -14.36 1.51
C PHE A 363 -18.19 -14.39 3.03
N ARG A 364 -17.26 -15.17 3.57
CA ARG A 364 -16.94 -15.21 4.99
C ARG A 364 -15.42 -15.17 5.13
N THR A 365 -14.91 -14.17 5.87
CA THR A 365 -13.50 -14.08 6.22
C THR A 365 -13.33 -14.33 7.71
N ILE A 366 -12.35 -15.16 8.07
CA ILE A 366 -11.99 -15.50 9.44
C ILE A 366 -10.54 -15.06 9.63
N GLN A 367 -10.27 -14.29 10.69
CA GLN A 367 -8.91 -13.97 11.12
C GLN A 367 -8.57 -14.82 12.34
N LYS A 368 -7.41 -15.46 12.32
CA LYS A 368 -6.84 -16.23 13.41
C LYS A 368 -5.52 -15.63 13.83
N ASP A 369 -5.17 -15.81 15.08
CA ASP A 369 -3.90 -15.36 15.64
C ASP A 369 -3.67 -13.83 15.56
N ALA A 370 -4.72 -13.00 15.44
CA ALA A 370 -4.60 -11.55 15.47
C ALA A 370 -4.01 -11.09 16.83
N ALA A 371 -3.11 -10.10 16.78
CA ALA A 371 -2.56 -9.52 18.00
C ALA A 371 -3.65 -8.84 18.83
N GLN A 372 -3.69 -9.11 20.12
CA GLN A 372 -4.51 -8.45 21.12
C GLN A 372 -3.65 -8.10 22.34
N ASP A 373 -3.98 -7.02 23.03
CA ASP A 373 -3.30 -6.65 24.25
C ASP A 373 -3.40 -7.79 25.28
N ASP A 374 -2.27 -8.14 25.89
CA ASP A 374 -2.24 -9.13 26.97
C ASP A 374 -2.66 -8.46 28.27
N PRO A 375 -3.79 -8.85 28.89
CA PRO A 375 -4.26 -8.23 30.13
C PRO A 375 -3.31 -8.41 31.34
N ARG A 376 -2.26 -9.22 31.19
CA ARG A 376 -1.22 -9.40 32.21
C ARG A 376 -0.15 -8.31 32.17
N CYS A 377 -0.11 -7.50 31.08
CA CYS A 377 0.78 -6.35 30.97
C CYS A 377 0.00 -5.07 31.30
N GLU A 378 0.48 -4.31 32.31
CA GLU A 378 -0.22 -3.13 32.83
C GLU A 378 -0.30 -1.96 31.83
N ASP A 379 0.58 -1.92 30.83
CA ASP A 379 0.78 -0.78 29.92
C ASP A 379 0.52 -1.12 28.43
N SER A 380 -0.16 -2.22 28.14
CA SER A 380 -0.34 -2.73 26.77
C SER A 380 0.98 -2.94 26.00
N SER A 381 2.09 -3.12 26.71
CA SER A 381 3.42 -3.31 26.12
C SER A 381 3.62 -4.71 25.52
N CYS A 382 2.75 -5.65 25.85
CA CYS A 382 2.79 -7.00 25.32
C CYS A 382 1.44 -7.46 24.75
N SER A 383 1.51 -8.47 23.90
CA SER A 383 0.35 -8.96 23.14
C SER A 383 0.27 -10.49 23.19
N ILE A 384 -0.92 -10.99 22.95
CA ILE A 384 -1.22 -12.41 22.74
C ILE A 384 -1.86 -12.62 21.38
N ASN A 385 -1.72 -13.82 20.80
CA ASN A 385 -2.50 -14.21 19.65
C ASN A 385 -3.96 -14.44 20.05
N SER A 386 -4.90 -13.81 19.35
CA SER A 386 -6.34 -14.05 19.60
C SER A 386 -6.74 -15.42 19.06
N GLY A 387 -7.55 -16.15 19.80
CA GLY A 387 -7.89 -17.55 19.54
C GLY A 387 -9.06 -17.78 18.57
N LYS A 388 -9.41 -16.86 17.67
CA LYS A 388 -10.54 -17.08 16.73
C LYS A 388 -10.18 -16.76 15.32
#